data_2e376c2286bd720d08282e63dc08f5bd
#
_entry.id   2e376c2286bd720d08282e63dc08f5bd
#
_cell.length_a   1.000
_cell.length_b   1.000
_cell.length_c   1.000
_cell.angle_alpha   90.00
_cell.angle_beta   90.00
_cell.angle_gamma   90.00
#
_symmetry.space_group_name_H-M   'P 1'
#
loop_
_entity.id
_entity.type
_entity.pdbx_description
1 polymer ?
#
loop_
_entity_poly.entity_id
_entity_poly.type
_entity_poly.pdbx_seq_one_letter_code
_entity_poly.pdbx_strand_id
1 'polypeptide(L)'
;MLTLHRYFLLSVAALLSLLVALYASVGQLKPFASWKWFDIIGEGGTALLAAVWLGIICYNRPRGLVTRYFAFGFAALMLGNAADCLDEFFAIPKFHIWDNILESGLNLGGMLSLTAGMYFWQEEQRSLNHHMEKRERIFRDHRGIDRVAQIANAEYLRQQITWQQQQGPACLVMLNIRGFHKINRQYGQAQGDRLVQSLAQWIVLNMDAQDVLCRYAADYYVLLLPGLSLQEAGDYAQRLCDLIDQTEFPLSAIAMQDQVKLRERVRLSMNFAISDLMTCDMLSELSRQLYEAEPQ
;
A
#
# COMPACT_ATOMS: atom_id res chain seq x y z
N MET A 1 7.16 8.11 -12.95
CA MET A 1 7.45 8.21 -11.51
C MET A 1 8.62 9.14 -11.17
N LEU A 2 9.62 9.32 -12.03
CA LEU A 2 10.73 10.28 -11.82
C LEU A 2 10.27 11.72 -11.53
N THR A 3 9.20 12.19 -12.17
CA THR A 3 8.63 13.53 -11.90
C THR A 3 8.16 13.70 -10.44
N LEU A 4 7.80 12.61 -9.77
CA LEU A 4 7.39 12.60 -8.38
C LEU A 4 8.57 12.89 -7.42
N HIS A 5 9.79 12.43 -7.79
CA HIS A 5 11.01 12.55 -6.97
C HIS A 5 11.96 13.65 -7.48
N ARG A 6 11.56 14.45 -8.49
CA ARG A 6 12.44 15.43 -9.18
C ARG A 6 13.17 16.39 -8.24
N TYR A 7 12.48 16.95 -7.25
CA TYR A 7 13.09 17.90 -6.33
C TYR A 7 14.16 17.25 -5.44
N PHE A 8 13.91 16.01 -5.00
CA PHE A 8 14.89 15.25 -4.23
C PHE A 8 16.13 14.93 -5.09
N LEU A 9 15.95 14.46 -6.31
CA LEU A 9 17.06 14.17 -7.22
C LEU A 9 17.84 15.43 -7.59
N LEU A 10 17.16 16.55 -7.79
CA LEU A 10 17.82 17.85 -8.01
C LEU A 10 18.62 18.29 -6.79
N SER A 11 18.11 18.11 -5.56
CA SER A 11 18.87 18.43 -4.36
C SER A 11 20.10 17.57 -4.18
N VAL A 12 20.02 16.28 -4.49
CA VAL A 12 21.16 15.36 -4.46
C VAL A 12 22.21 15.75 -5.52
N ALA A 13 21.78 16.08 -6.73
CA ALA A 13 22.68 16.56 -7.78
C ALA A 13 23.37 17.90 -7.41
N ALA A 14 22.62 18.80 -6.78
CA ALA A 14 23.19 20.08 -6.27
C ALA A 14 24.21 19.83 -5.15
N LEU A 15 23.93 18.91 -4.23
CA LEU A 15 24.87 18.52 -3.17
C LEU A 15 26.13 17.90 -3.73
N LEU A 16 26.04 17.03 -4.73
CA LEU A 16 27.19 16.45 -5.41
C LEU A 16 28.04 17.54 -6.10
N SER A 17 27.38 18.46 -6.80
CA SER A 17 28.06 19.59 -7.46
C SER A 17 28.75 20.49 -6.43
N LEU A 18 28.10 20.75 -5.29
CA LEU A 18 28.67 21.53 -4.19
C LEU A 18 29.88 20.80 -3.59
N LEU A 19 29.82 19.49 -3.41
CA LEU A 19 30.92 18.67 -2.91
C LEU A 19 32.13 18.79 -3.83
N VAL A 20 31.93 18.58 -5.14
CA VAL A 20 33.02 18.75 -6.12
C VAL A 20 33.62 20.16 -6.10
N ALA A 21 32.81 21.19 -6.03
CA ALA A 21 33.26 22.58 -5.95
C ALA A 21 34.05 22.84 -4.66
N LEU A 22 33.65 22.26 -3.54
CA LEU A 22 34.34 22.38 -2.25
C LEU A 22 35.73 21.77 -2.32
N TYR A 23 35.87 20.54 -2.83
CA TYR A 23 37.15 19.85 -3.00
C TYR A 23 38.07 20.63 -3.97
N ALA A 24 37.52 21.14 -5.06
CA ALA A 24 38.28 21.94 -6.03
C ALA A 24 38.74 23.32 -5.48
N SER A 25 38.00 23.89 -4.51
CA SER A 25 38.33 25.19 -3.94
C SER A 25 39.35 25.13 -2.82
N VAL A 26 39.34 24.04 -2.04
CA VAL A 26 40.20 23.88 -0.84
C VAL A 26 41.39 22.98 -1.13
N GLY A 27 41.22 21.97 -1.99
CA GLY A 27 42.24 20.97 -2.31
C GLY A 27 43.20 21.40 -3.44
N GLN A 28 44.40 20.87 -3.41
CA GLN A 28 45.35 20.96 -4.51
C GLN A 28 45.35 19.65 -5.31
N LEU A 29 45.29 19.73 -6.63
CA LEU A 29 45.33 18.55 -7.50
C LEU A 29 46.59 17.75 -7.25
N LYS A 30 46.44 16.48 -6.89
CA LYS A 30 47.57 15.53 -6.72
C LYS A 30 48.18 15.24 -8.08
N PRO A 31 49.56 15.12 -8.19
CA PRO A 31 50.17 14.70 -9.43
C PRO A 31 49.72 13.30 -9.85
N PHE A 32 49.55 13.10 -11.16
CA PHE A 32 49.03 11.85 -11.75
C PHE A 32 49.72 10.58 -11.26
N ALA A 33 51.04 10.68 -10.99
CA ALA A 33 51.84 9.56 -10.48
C ALA A 33 51.47 9.11 -9.05
N SER A 34 50.74 9.94 -8.29
CA SER A 34 50.32 9.63 -6.92
C SER A 34 48.87 9.13 -6.83
N TRP A 35 48.15 9.02 -7.95
CA TRP A 35 46.79 8.53 -7.99
C TRP A 35 46.75 7.04 -7.72
N LYS A 36 45.92 6.62 -6.77
CA LYS A 36 45.66 5.22 -6.44
C LYS A 36 44.46 4.69 -7.23
N TRP A 37 44.74 4.15 -8.39
CA TRP A 37 43.71 3.70 -9.33
C TRP A 37 42.75 2.67 -8.75
N PHE A 38 43.21 1.77 -7.86
CA PHE A 38 42.34 0.79 -7.22
C PHE A 38 41.32 1.45 -6.29
N ASP A 39 41.72 2.47 -5.53
CA ASP A 39 40.82 3.21 -4.64
C ASP A 39 39.83 4.05 -5.46
N ILE A 40 40.30 4.75 -6.50
CA ILE A 40 39.45 5.51 -7.43
C ILE A 40 38.38 4.61 -8.07
N ILE A 41 38.74 3.43 -8.56
CA ILE A 41 37.79 2.48 -9.18
C ILE A 41 36.85 1.90 -8.13
N GLY A 42 37.34 1.57 -6.94
CA GLY A 42 36.54 1.03 -5.85
C GLY A 42 35.52 2.04 -5.34
N GLU A 43 35.96 3.22 -4.94
CA GLU A 43 35.14 4.28 -4.36
C GLU A 43 34.23 4.94 -5.40
N GLY A 44 34.81 5.31 -6.55
CA GLY A 44 34.02 5.86 -7.66
C GLY A 44 33.04 4.86 -8.24
N GLY A 45 33.40 3.57 -8.28
CA GLY A 45 32.48 2.49 -8.67
C GLY A 45 31.34 2.30 -7.71
N THR A 46 31.59 2.33 -6.40
CA THR A 46 30.53 2.23 -5.38
C THR A 46 29.64 3.45 -5.38
N ALA A 47 30.18 4.66 -5.57
CA ALA A 47 29.38 5.87 -5.75
C ALA A 47 28.45 5.78 -6.96
N LEU A 48 28.97 5.29 -8.10
CA LEU A 48 28.19 5.09 -9.32
C LEU A 48 27.07 4.05 -9.11
N LEU A 49 27.37 2.92 -8.48
CA LEU A 49 26.36 1.89 -8.18
C LEU A 49 25.29 2.43 -7.24
N ALA A 50 25.65 3.19 -6.22
CA ALA A 50 24.69 3.84 -5.33
C ALA A 50 23.78 4.82 -6.10
N ALA A 51 24.31 5.58 -7.05
CA ALA A 51 23.54 6.45 -7.93
C ALA A 51 22.55 5.66 -8.82
N VAL A 52 22.97 4.53 -9.37
CA VAL A 52 22.12 3.64 -10.17
C VAL A 52 20.98 3.09 -9.31
N TRP A 53 21.27 2.58 -8.10
CA TRP A 53 20.25 2.09 -7.17
C TRP A 53 19.29 3.19 -6.74
N LEU A 54 19.77 4.41 -6.48
CA LEU A 54 18.94 5.57 -6.21
C LEU A 54 17.95 5.82 -7.36
N GLY A 55 18.45 5.79 -8.60
CA GLY A 55 17.63 5.94 -9.80
C GLY A 55 16.57 4.85 -9.93
N ILE A 56 16.92 3.58 -9.70
CA ILE A 56 16.01 2.44 -9.75
C ILE A 56 14.89 2.59 -8.70
N ILE A 57 15.23 2.93 -7.45
CA ILE A 57 14.24 3.11 -6.38
C ILE A 57 13.28 4.26 -6.70
N CYS A 58 13.80 5.41 -7.12
CA CYS A 58 12.97 6.58 -7.49
C CYS A 58 12.12 6.35 -8.74
N TYR A 59 12.54 5.46 -9.64
CA TYR A 59 11.77 5.13 -10.84
C TYR A 59 10.64 4.14 -10.55
N ASN A 60 10.90 3.09 -9.77
CA ASN A 60 9.99 1.96 -9.59
C ASN A 60 9.02 2.11 -8.42
N ARG A 61 9.34 2.93 -7.41
CA ARG A 61 8.51 3.04 -6.20
C ARG A 61 7.81 4.39 -6.08
N PRO A 62 6.54 4.40 -5.61
CA PRO A 62 5.84 5.63 -5.26
C PRO A 62 6.47 6.27 -4.02
N ARG A 63 6.05 7.50 -3.71
CA ARG A 63 6.43 8.15 -2.45
C ARG A 63 5.87 7.38 -1.26
N GLY A 64 6.75 7.00 -0.34
CA GLY A 64 6.42 6.28 0.88
C GLY A 64 7.58 6.30 1.86
N LEU A 65 7.34 5.77 3.06
CA LEU A 65 8.35 5.73 4.12
C LEU A 65 9.56 4.90 3.67
N VAL A 66 9.32 3.70 3.16
CA VAL A 66 10.36 2.78 2.65
C VAL A 66 11.19 3.44 1.55
N THR A 67 10.52 4.07 0.57
CA THR A 67 11.18 4.76 -0.54
C THR A 67 12.07 5.90 -0.04
N ARG A 68 11.64 6.64 1.00
CA ARG A 68 12.44 7.71 1.60
C ARG A 68 13.72 7.17 2.22
N TYR A 69 13.63 6.14 3.06
CA TYR A 69 14.81 5.56 3.70
C TYR A 69 15.81 5.01 2.70
N PHE A 70 15.35 4.29 1.67
CA PHE A 70 16.24 3.81 0.62
C PHE A 70 16.87 4.96 -0.19
N ALA A 71 16.06 5.96 -0.59
CA ALA A 71 16.55 7.09 -1.37
C ALA A 71 17.60 7.92 -0.59
N PHE A 72 17.34 8.21 0.69
CA PHE A 72 18.32 8.88 1.55
C PHE A 72 19.57 8.03 1.78
N GLY A 73 19.41 6.72 2.00
CA GLY A 73 20.52 5.81 2.21
C GLY A 73 21.46 5.73 1.00
N PHE A 74 20.90 5.52 -0.20
CA PHE A 74 21.70 5.48 -1.41
C PHE A 74 22.30 6.85 -1.78
N ALA A 75 21.58 7.95 -1.54
CA ALA A 75 22.13 9.30 -1.75
C ALA A 75 23.30 9.59 -0.80
N ALA A 76 23.19 9.22 0.46
CA ALA A 76 24.26 9.39 1.44
C ALA A 76 25.50 8.54 1.09
N LEU A 77 25.31 7.26 0.73
CA LEU A 77 26.39 6.39 0.27
C LEU A 77 27.06 6.91 -1.01
N MET A 78 26.25 7.41 -1.96
CA MET A 78 26.78 8.01 -3.18
C MET A 78 27.65 9.22 -2.88
N LEU A 79 27.18 10.12 -2.00
CA LEU A 79 27.93 11.32 -1.64
C LEU A 79 29.17 11.01 -0.80
N GLY A 80 29.09 10.06 0.14
CA GLY A 80 30.22 9.61 0.95
C GLY A 80 31.32 9.01 0.07
N ASN A 81 30.99 8.00 -0.74
CA ASN A 81 31.99 7.39 -1.64
C ASN A 81 32.49 8.34 -2.75
N ALA A 82 31.66 9.35 -3.13
CA ALA A 82 32.14 10.41 -4.04
C ALA A 82 33.16 11.33 -3.33
N ALA A 83 32.98 11.59 -2.04
CA ALA A 83 33.96 12.35 -1.24
C ALA A 83 35.28 11.58 -1.15
N ASP A 84 35.25 10.27 -0.82
CA ASP A 84 36.41 9.39 -0.77
C ASP A 84 37.16 9.38 -2.11
N CYS A 85 36.45 9.21 -3.20
CA CYS A 85 37.01 9.25 -4.54
C CYS A 85 37.64 10.62 -4.89
N LEU A 86 37.03 11.73 -4.43
CA LEU A 86 37.60 13.07 -4.63
C LEU A 86 38.87 13.30 -3.82
N ASP A 87 39.00 12.69 -2.63
CA ASP A 87 40.27 12.77 -1.86
C ASP A 87 41.43 12.10 -2.60
N GLU A 88 41.22 11.12 -3.45
CA GLU A 88 42.28 10.54 -4.28
C GLU A 88 42.79 11.52 -5.37
N PHE A 89 41.96 12.46 -5.81
CA PHE A 89 42.34 13.49 -6.81
C PHE A 89 42.90 14.75 -6.17
N PHE A 90 42.34 15.16 -4.99
CA PHE A 90 42.68 16.43 -4.34
C PHE A 90 43.38 16.16 -3.01
N ALA A 91 44.51 16.83 -2.78
CA ALA A 91 45.16 16.82 -1.47
C ALA A 91 44.52 17.90 -0.58
N ILE A 92 43.82 17.48 0.45
CA ILE A 92 43.24 18.39 1.44
C ILE A 92 44.25 18.59 2.58
N PRO A 93 44.49 19.82 3.03
CA PRO A 93 45.36 20.05 4.18
C PRO A 93 44.81 19.38 5.44
N LYS A 94 45.61 18.61 6.15
CA LYS A 94 45.24 17.83 7.36
C LYS A 94 44.60 18.63 8.52
N PHE A 95 44.55 19.94 8.39
CA PHE A 95 43.91 20.83 9.35
C PHE A 95 42.38 20.76 9.28
N HIS A 96 41.79 20.24 8.21
CA HIS A 96 40.36 20.18 8.00
C HIS A 96 39.80 18.83 8.46
N ILE A 97 39.19 18.79 9.66
CA ILE A 97 38.58 17.58 10.24
C ILE A 97 37.23 17.22 9.54
N TRP A 98 36.65 18.19 8.80
CA TRP A 98 35.35 18.01 8.18
C TRP A 98 35.32 16.89 7.12
N ASP A 99 36.43 16.62 6.48
CA ASP A 99 36.58 15.59 5.46
C ASP A 99 36.24 14.21 6.03
N ASN A 100 36.97 13.77 7.05
CA ASN A 100 36.73 12.48 7.73
C ASN A 100 35.31 12.38 8.35
N ILE A 101 34.76 13.50 8.86
CA ILE A 101 33.43 13.52 9.45
C ILE A 101 32.37 13.37 8.35
N LEU A 102 32.57 14.01 7.21
CA LEU A 102 31.62 13.98 6.10
C LEU A 102 31.59 12.60 5.46
N GLU A 103 32.75 12.00 5.19
CA GLU A 103 32.95 10.66 4.65
C GLU A 103 32.31 9.59 5.55
N SER A 104 32.83 9.47 6.77
CA SER A 104 32.38 8.44 7.72
C SER A 104 30.95 8.66 8.15
N GLY A 105 30.52 9.91 8.31
CA GLY A 105 29.15 10.26 8.71
C GLY A 105 28.13 9.94 7.63
N LEU A 106 28.42 10.24 6.36
CA LEU A 106 27.55 9.92 5.23
C LEU A 106 27.44 8.39 5.01
N ASN A 107 28.57 7.69 5.07
CA ASN A 107 28.61 6.25 4.88
C ASN A 107 27.85 5.53 6.01
N LEU A 108 28.11 5.87 7.28
CA LEU A 108 27.40 5.28 8.41
C LEU A 108 25.89 5.65 8.40
N GLY A 109 25.56 6.92 8.20
CA GLY A 109 24.18 7.40 8.10
C GLY A 109 23.41 6.75 6.94
N GLY A 110 24.09 6.57 5.80
CA GLY A 110 23.59 5.87 4.65
C GLY A 110 23.24 4.42 4.96
N MET A 111 24.15 3.67 5.59
CA MET A 111 23.94 2.28 6.00
C MET A 111 22.80 2.14 7.01
N LEU A 112 22.74 3.01 8.02
CA LEU A 112 21.66 3.02 8.99
C LEU A 112 20.31 3.29 8.32
N SER A 113 20.25 4.23 7.38
CA SER A 113 19.05 4.54 6.62
C SER A 113 18.61 3.35 5.75
N LEU A 114 19.54 2.66 5.07
CA LEU A 114 19.22 1.44 4.31
C LEU A 114 18.70 0.32 5.21
N THR A 115 19.32 0.13 6.38
CA THR A 115 18.88 -0.87 7.37
C THR A 115 17.44 -0.58 7.84
N ALA A 116 17.14 0.68 8.17
CA ALA A 116 15.77 1.09 8.50
C ALA A 116 14.81 0.88 7.32
N GLY A 117 15.24 1.23 6.11
CA GLY A 117 14.47 0.99 4.88
C GLY A 117 14.15 -0.48 4.66
N MET A 118 15.11 -1.39 4.91
CA MET A 118 14.94 -2.83 4.83
C MET A 118 13.93 -3.34 5.86
N TYR A 119 14.01 -2.84 7.10
CA TYR A 119 13.07 -3.19 8.17
C TYR A 119 11.63 -2.81 7.78
N PHE A 120 11.39 -1.57 7.37
CA PHE A 120 10.05 -1.13 6.95
C PHE A 120 9.57 -1.82 5.68
N TRP A 121 10.47 -2.16 4.75
CA TRP A 121 10.13 -2.95 3.58
C TRP A 121 9.68 -4.37 3.95
N GLN A 122 10.36 -4.99 4.91
CA GLN A 122 9.98 -6.32 5.40
C GLN A 122 8.58 -6.30 6.03
N GLU A 123 8.25 -5.24 6.79
CA GLU A 123 6.93 -5.07 7.38
C GLU A 123 5.85 -4.87 6.31
N GLU A 124 6.12 -4.05 5.29
CA GLU A 124 5.26 -3.88 4.11
C GLU A 124 5.02 -5.22 3.40
N GLN A 125 6.07 -6.04 3.20
CA GLN A 125 5.96 -7.36 2.57
C GLN A 125 5.16 -8.36 3.42
N ARG A 126 5.34 -8.36 4.74
CA ARG A 126 4.56 -9.22 5.63
C ARG A 126 3.06 -8.90 5.53
N SER A 127 2.70 -7.63 5.55
CA SER A 127 1.31 -7.19 5.37
C SER A 127 0.74 -7.65 4.03
N LEU A 128 1.48 -7.48 2.94
CA LEU A 128 1.07 -7.93 1.61
C LEU A 128 0.92 -9.46 1.54
N ASN A 129 1.85 -10.22 2.11
CA ASN A 129 1.80 -11.68 2.12
C ASN A 129 0.59 -12.21 2.90
N HIS A 130 0.25 -11.62 4.05
CA HIS A 130 -0.96 -11.98 4.77
C HIS A 130 -2.24 -11.80 3.94
N HIS A 131 -2.32 -10.71 3.17
CA HIS A 131 -3.45 -10.49 2.26
C HIS A 131 -3.46 -11.50 1.11
N MET A 132 -2.30 -11.88 0.58
CA MET A 132 -2.18 -12.88 -0.50
C MET A 132 -2.53 -14.28 -0.02
N GLU A 133 -2.04 -14.73 1.13
CA GLU A 133 -2.38 -16.03 1.73
C GLU A 133 -3.89 -16.16 2.01
N LYS A 134 -4.51 -15.07 2.47
CA LYS A 134 -5.95 -15.03 2.69
C LYS A 134 -6.72 -15.22 1.38
N ARG A 135 -6.31 -14.56 0.31
CA ARG A 135 -6.88 -14.76 -1.03
C ARG A 135 -6.67 -16.19 -1.50
N GLU A 136 -5.48 -16.77 -1.34
CA GLU A 136 -5.16 -18.13 -1.79
C GLU A 136 -6.01 -19.19 -1.07
N ARG A 137 -6.26 -19.07 0.24
CA ARG A 137 -7.16 -19.97 0.98
C ARG A 137 -8.57 -19.96 0.41
N ILE A 138 -9.10 -18.76 0.08
CA ILE A 138 -10.43 -18.62 -0.52
C ILE A 138 -10.46 -19.20 -1.94
N PHE A 139 -9.37 -19.07 -2.73
CA PHE A 139 -9.30 -19.54 -4.12
C PHE A 139 -9.10 -21.07 -4.25
N ARG A 140 -8.57 -21.76 -3.23
CA ARG A 140 -8.40 -23.22 -3.29
C ARG A 140 -9.71 -24.00 -3.30
N ASP A 141 -10.77 -23.44 -2.71
CA ASP A 141 -12.11 -24.07 -2.73
C ASP A 141 -13.02 -23.38 -3.74
N HIS A 142 -12.94 -23.80 -5.01
CA HIS A 142 -13.71 -23.23 -6.13
C HIS A 142 -15.23 -23.23 -5.91
N ARG A 143 -15.76 -24.02 -4.95
CA ARG A 143 -17.17 -24.05 -4.57
C ARG A 143 -17.56 -22.94 -3.61
N GLY A 144 -16.59 -22.39 -2.88
CA GLY A 144 -16.79 -21.36 -1.85
C GLY A 144 -16.72 -19.90 -2.33
N ILE A 145 -16.55 -19.65 -3.65
CA ILE A 145 -16.30 -18.28 -4.17
C ILE A 145 -17.50 -17.78 -4.99
N ASP A 146 -17.89 -16.54 -4.73
CA ASP A 146 -18.82 -15.79 -5.60
C ASP A 146 -18.08 -15.33 -6.88
N ARG A 147 -18.66 -15.64 -8.05
CA ARG A 147 -18.03 -15.39 -9.36
C ARG A 147 -17.92 -13.90 -9.71
N VAL A 148 -18.83 -13.07 -9.19
CA VAL A 148 -18.88 -11.63 -9.48
C VAL A 148 -17.96 -10.87 -8.55
N ALA A 149 -18.16 -11.01 -7.24
CA ALA A 149 -17.41 -10.28 -6.23
C ALA A 149 -15.99 -10.82 -6.00
N GLN A 150 -15.72 -12.08 -6.41
CA GLN A 150 -14.45 -12.78 -6.20
C GLN A 150 -14.03 -12.87 -4.72
N ILE A 151 -14.99 -12.98 -3.84
CA ILE A 151 -14.85 -13.22 -2.39
C ILE A 151 -15.63 -14.47 -2.00
N ALA A 152 -15.64 -14.83 -0.72
CA ALA A 152 -16.41 -15.97 -0.24
C ALA A 152 -17.92 -15.83 -0.57
N ASN A 153 -18.57 -16.95 -0.82
CA ASN A 153 -20.01 -17.02 -1.02
C ASN A 153 -20.75 -17.47 0.25
N ALA A 154 -22.08 -17.50 0.20
CA ALA A 154 -22.93 -17.88 1.33
C ALA A 154 -22.66 -19.31 1.85
N GLU A 155 -22.26 -20.26 0.98
CA GLU A 155 -21.96 -21.63 1.39
C GLU A 155 -20.70 -21.70 2.25
N TYR A 156 -19.63 -21.00 1.82
CA TYR A 156 -18.39 -20.87 2.59
C TYR A 156 -18.66 -20.17 3.94
N LEU A 157 -19.47 -19.12 3.94
CA LEU A 157 -19.84 -18.42 5.17
C LEU A 157 -20.50 -19.36 6.19
N ARG A 158 -21.46 -20.21 5.76
CA ARG A 158 -22.11 -21.16 6.66
C ARG A 158 -21.11 -22.13 7.30
N GLN A 159 -20.15 -22.62 6.53
CA GLN A 159 -19.08 -23.48 7.05
C GLN A 159 -18.22 -22.74 8.07
N GLN A 160 -17.86 -21.47 7.79
CA GLN A 160 -17.07 -20.66 8.71
C GLN A 160 -17.83 -20.31 9.99
N ILE A 161 -19.13 -20.02 9.91
CA ILE A 161 -20.00 -19.83 11.08
C ILE A 161 -19.98 -21.06 11.99
N THR A 162 -20.22 -22.25 11.39
CA THR A 162 -20.26 -23.52 12.15
C THR A 162 -18.91 -23.80 12.81
N TRP A 163 -17.80 -23.52 12.12
CA TRP A 163 -16.47 -23.68 12.67
C TRP A 163 -16.21 -22.67 13.81
N GLN A 164 -16.56 -21.40 13.61
CA GLN A 164 -16.32 -20.32 14.56
C GLN A 164 -17.12 -20.49 15.86
N GLN A 165 -18.33 -21.04 15.79
CA GLN A 165 -19.13 -21.36 16.98
C GLN A 165 -18.44 -22.32 17.96
N GLN A 166 -17.47 -23.11 17.47
CA GLN A 166 -16.67 -24.02 18.27
C GLN A 166 -15.38 -23.38 18.83
N GLN A 167 -14.94 -22.25 18.24
CA GLN A 167 -13.69 -21.59 18.58
C GLN A 167 -13.84 -20.49 19.63
N GLY A 168 -14.97 -19.79 19.65
CA GLY A 168 -15.20 -18.69 20.58
C GLY A 168 -16.21 -17.66 20.06
N PRO A 169 -16.35 -16.56 20.79
CA PRO A 169 -17.31 -15.50 20.43
C PRO A 169 -16.93 -14.86 19.09
N ALA A 170 -17.93 -14.50 18.31
CA ALA A 170 -17.80 -13.72 17.11
C ALA A 170 -19.09 -12.99 16.78
N CYS A 171 -19.00 -11.96 15.95
CA CYS A 171 -20.15 -11.20 15.47
C CYS A 171 -20.31 -11.34 13.95
N LEU A 172 -21.56 -11.24 13.50
CA LEU A 172 -21.91 -11.09 12.10
C LEU A 172 -22.36 -9.66 11.85
N VAL A 173 -21.81 -9.06 10.80
CA VAL A 173 -22.25 -7.77 10.29
C VAL A 173 -22.75 -7.99 8.87
N MET A 174 -24.03 -7.70 8.61
CA MET A 174 -24.57 -7.69 7.27
C MET A 174 -24.61 -6.26 6.74
N LEU A 175 -24.08 -6.06 5.54
CA LEU A 175 -24.00 -4.79 4.84
C LEU A 175 -24.84 -4.84 3.58
N ASN A 176 -25.53 -3.75 3.25
CA ASN A 176 -26.31 -3.60 2.02
C ASN A 176 -26.00 -2.29 1.31
N ILE A 177 -25.87 -2.33 -0.03
CA ILE A 177 -25.66 -1.13 -0.84
C ILE A 177 -27.01 -0.44 -1.07
N ARG A 178 -27.20 0.77 -0.54
CA ARG A 178 -28.43 1.54 -0.74
C ARG A 178 -28.65 1.84 -2.22
N GLY A 179 -29.85 1.51 -2.70
CA GLY A 179 -30.28 1.86 -4.04
C GLY A 179 -29.46 1.20 -5.17
N PHE A 180 -28.85 0.05 -4.94
CA PHE A 180 -28.07 -0.68 -5.96
C PHE A 180 -28.85 -0.94 -7.25
N HIS A 181 -30.16 -1.18 -7.16
CA HIS A 181 -31.03 -1.34 -8.32
C HIS A 181 -31.09 -0.07 -9.22
N LYS A 182 -30.97 1.14 -8.63
CA LYS A 182 -30.92 2.41 -9.37
C LYS A 182 -29.61 2.50 -10.16
N ILE A 183 -28.50 2.07 -9.54
CA ILE A 183 -27.19 2.02 -10.18
C ILE A 183 -27.23 1.05 -11.37
N ASN A 184 -27.78 -0.16 -11.18
CA ASN A 184 -27.92 -1.13 -12.26
C ASN A 184 -28.81 -0.62 -13.41
N ARG A 185 -29.89 0.12 -13.08
CA ARG A 185 -30.77 0.72 -14.09
C ARG A 185 -30.06 1.83 -14.88
N GLN A 186 -29.26 2.64 -14.20
CA GLN A 186 -28.60 3.80 -14.82
C GLN A 186 -27.36 3.42 -15.64
N TYR A 187 -26.51 2.51 -15.11
CA TYR A 187 -25.20 2.19 -15.68
C TYR A 187 -25.14 0.80 -16.34
N GLY A 188 -26.18 0.01 -16.19
CA GLY A 188 -26.25 -1.37 -16.67
C GLY A 188 -25.64 -2.38 -15.70
N GLN A 189 -26.10 -3.64 -15.81
CA GLN A 189 -25.73 -4.73 -14.91
C GLN A 189 -24.21 -5.01 -14.90
N ALA A 190 -23.54 -4.92 -16.05
CA ALA A 190 -22.10 -5.13 -16.13
C ALA A 190 -21.27 -4.09 -15.34
N GLN A 191 -21.78 -2.87 -15.19
CA GLN A 191 -21.15 -1.86 -14.36
C GLN A 191 -21.46 -2.06 -12.87
N GLY A 192 -22.67 -2.50 -12.56
CA GLY A 192 -23.03 -2.93 -11.21
C GLY A 192 -22.18 -4.09 -10.72
N ASP A 193 -21.91 -5.09 -11.56
CA ASP A 193 -21.02 -6.21 -11.24
C ASP A 193 -19.58 -5.75 -10.97
N ARG A 194 -19.07 -4.81 -11.76
CA ARG A 194 -17.74 -4.19 -11.51
C ARG A 194 -17.71 -3.40 -10.20
N LEU A 195 -18.79 -2.70 -9.90
CA LEU A 195 -18.92 -1.96 -8.65
C LEU A 195 -18.89 -2.89 -7.45
N VAL A 196 -19.68 -3.97 -7.50
CA VAL A 196 -19.71 -5.04 -6.48
C VAL A 196 -18.30 -5.62 -6.27
N GLN A 197 -17.58 -5.91 -7.35
CA GLN A 197 -16.21 -6.41 -7.28
C GLN A 197 -15.25 -5.38 -6.67
N SER A 198 -15.33 -4.13 -7.09
CA SER A 198 -14.47 -3.05 -6.59
C SER A 198 -14.72 -2.79 -5.10
N LEU A 199 -15.99 -2.77 -4.68
CA LEU A 199 -16.39 -2.61 -3.29
C LEU A 199 -15.88 -3.80 -2.43
N ALA A 200 -16.06 -5.03 -2.90
CA ALA A 200 -15.56 -6.21 -2.21
C ALA A 200 -14.04 -6.15 -1.99
N GLN A 201 -13.29 -5.79 -3.02
CA GLN A 201 -11.83 -5.62 -2.93
C GLN A 201 -11.45 -4.50 -1.94
N TRP A 202 -12.19 -3.39 -1.97
CA TRP A 202 -11.96 -2.27 -1.06
C TRP A 202 -12.22 -2.68 0.40
N ILE A 203 -13.32 -3.40 0.67
CA ILE A 203 -13.61 -3.92 2.02
C ILE A 203 -12.50 -4.87 2.48
N VAL A 204 -12.09 -5.83 1.63
CA VAL A 204 -11.01 -6.80 1.96
C VAL A 204 -9.70 -6.11 2.33
N LEU A 205 -9.38 -4.97 1.69
CA LEU A 205 -8.18 -4.19 2.00
C LEU A 205 -8.24 -3.50 3.37
N ASN A 206 -9.45 -3.26 3.89
CA ASN A 206 -9.69 -2.57 5.16
C ASN A 206 -10.10 -3.52 6.30
N MET A 207 -9.99 -4.85 6.10
CA MET A 207 -10.33 -5.89 7.07
C MET A 207 -9.08 -6.48 7.71
N ASP A 208 -9.24 -7.00 8.92
CA ASP A 208 -8.22 -7.78 9.60
C ASP A 208 -8.05 -9.18 8.97
N ALA A 209 -6.86 -9.79 9.20
CA ALA A 209 -6.50 -11.07 8.57
C ALA A 209 -7.42 -12.24 8.98
N GLN A 210 -8.04 -12.18 10.15
CA GLN A 210 -8.93 -13.22 10.69
C GLN A 210 -10.40 -13.04 10.28
N ASP A 211 -10.79 -11.87 9.75
CA ASP A 211 -12.16 -11.61 9.36
C ASP A 211 -12.51 -12.30 8.03
N VAL A 212 -13.76 -12.64 7.85
CA VAL A 212 -14.25 -13.25 6.61
C VAL A 212 -15.31 -12.36 5.99
N LEU A 213 -15.07 -11.93 4.73
CA LEU A 213 -16.05 -11.24 3.91
C LEU A 213 -16.69 -12.22 2.95
N CYS A 214 -18.01 -12.20 2.91
CA CYS A 214 -18.82 -13.03 2.03
C CYS A 214 -19.83 -12.17 1.26
N ARG A 215 -20.09 -12.49 0.00
CA ARG A 215 -21.26 -12.03 -0.72
C ARG A 215 -22.41 -12.99 -0.45
N TYR A 216 -23.41 -12.54 0.30
CA TYR A 216 -24.56 -13.35 0.68
C TYR A 216 -25.61 -13.42 -0.42
N ALA A 217 -25.95 -12.26 -1.01
CA ALA A 217 -26.86 -12.14 -2.14
C ALA A 217 -26.53 -10.84 -2.91
N ALA A 218 -27.06 -10.65 -4.06
CA ALA A 218 -26.91 -9.48 -4.96
C ALA A 218 -26.00 -8.34 -4.48
N ASP A 219 -26.52 -7.48 -3.63
CA ASP A 219 -25.90 -6.29 -3.02
C ASP A 219 -25.67 -6.43 -1.50
N TYR A 220 -25.84 -7.65 -0.96
CA TYR A 220 -25.64 -7.97 0.45
C TYR A 220 -24.30 -8.64 0.69
N TYR A 221 -23.54 -8.08 1.62
CA TYR A 221 -22.29 -8.62 2.13
C TYR A 221 -22.43 -9.01 3.59
N VAL A 222 -21.71 -10.03 4.01
CA VAL A 222 -21.66 -10.44 5.41
C VAL A 222 -20.19 -10.53 5.83
N LEU A 223 -19.89 -9.87 6.95
CA LEU A 223 -18.62 -9.95 7.64
C LEU A 223 -18.79 -10.89 8.84
N LEU A 224 -17.89 -11.84 8.97
CA LEU A 224 -17.70 -12.62 10.20
C LEU A 224 -16.47 -12.07 10.91
N LEU A 225 -16.67 -11.59 12.13
CA LEU A 225 -15.67 -10.88 12.95
C LEU A 225 -15.39 -11.68 14.24
N PRO A 226 -14.35 -12.53 14.23
CA PRO A 226 -13.97 -13.32 15.40
C PRO A 226 -13.45 -12.44 16.54
N GLY A 227 -13.84 -12.77 17.78
CA GLY A 227 -13.30 -12.14 18.98
C GLY A 227 -13.84 -10.74 19.32
N LEU A 228 -14.70 -10.15 18.48
CA LEU A 228 -15.33 -8.86 18.75
C LEU A 228 -16.64 -9.01 19.54
N SER A 229 -16.90 -8.05 20.43
CA SER A 229 -18.20 -7.84 21.03
C SER A 229 -19.17 -7.16 20.07
N LEU A 230 -20.48 -7.22 20.33
CA LEU A 230 -21.49 -6.53 19.51
C LEU A 230 -21.24 -5.02 19.38
N GLN A 231 -20.78 -4.39 20.45
CA GLN A 231 -20.47 -2.95 20.43
C GLN A 231 -19.27 -2.65 19.51
N GLU A 232 -18.17 -3.39 19.67
CA GLU A 232 -16.97 -3.22 18.82
C GLU A 232 -17.26 -3.52 17.35
N ALA A 233 -18.08 -4.57 17.08
CA ALA A 233 -18.53 -4.90 15.72
C ALA A 233 -19.40 -3.79 15.12
N GLY A 234 -20.26 -3.15 15.94
CA GLY A 234 -21.06 -2.00 15.54
C GLY A 234 -20.20 -0.78 15.20
N ASP A 235 -19.25 -0.44 16.06
CA ASP A 235 -18.32 0.65 15.84
C ASP A 235 -17.45 0.41 14.59
N TYR A 236 -17.04 -0.84 14.38
CA TYR A 236 -16.30 -1.24 13.19
C TYR A 236 -17.14 -1.10 11.92
N ALA A 237 -18.38 -1.60 11.92
CA ALA A 237 -19.31 -1.50 10.80
C ALA A 237 -19.64 -0.03 10.45
N GLN A 238 -19.85 0.81 11.45
CA GLN A 238 -20.11 2.23 11.25
C GLN A 238 -18.90 2.93 10.60
N ARG A 239 -17.69 2.72 11.13
CA ARG A 239 -16.46 3.26 10.53
C ARG A 239 -16.28 2.80 9.09
N LEU A 240 -16.55 1.52 8.80
CA LEU A 240 -16.45 0.98 7.44
C LEU A 240 -17.45 1.65 6.49
N CYS A 241 -18.70 1.85 6.91
CA CYS A 241 -19.71 2.56 6.14
C CYS A 241 -19.34 4.02 5.89
N ASP A 242 -18.83 4.73 6.90
CA ASP A 242 -18.40 6.13 6.79
C ASP A 242 -17.24 6.27 5.80
N LEU A 243 -16.28 5.34 5.81
CA LEU A 243 -15.17 5.32 4.88
C LEU A 243 -15.63 5.02 3.44
N ILE A 244 -16.60 4.12 3.26
CA ILE A 244 -17.18 3.81 1.95
C ILE A 244 -17.91 5.04 1.40
N ASP A 245 -18.68 5.75 2.21
CA ASP A 245 -19.43 6.96 1.82
C ASP A 245 -18.48 8.09 1.34
N GLN A 246 -17.28 8.16 1.91
CA GLN A 246 -16.24 9.10 1.51
C GLN A 246 -15.46 8.65 0.26
N THR A 247 -15.60 7.39 -0.15
CA THR A 247 -14.84 6.82 -1.26
C THR A 247 -15.61 6.93 -2.58
N GLU A 248 -14.92 7.33 -3.64
CA GLU A 248 -15.47 7.43 -4.98
C GLU A 248 -15.10 6.21 -5.82
N PHE A 249 -16.11 5.48 -6.30
CA PHE A 249 -15.94 4.31 -7.15
C PHE A 249 -16.09 4.69 -8.63
N PRO A 250 -15.13 4.32 -9.51
CA PRO A 250 -15.20 4.64 -10.93
C PRO A 250 -16.20 3.72 -11.65
N LEU A 251 -17.17 4.32 -12.33
CA LEU A 251 -18.09 3.66 -13.25
C LEU A 251 -17.91 4.21 -14.68
N SER A 252 -18.21 3.39 -15.68
CA SER A 252 -18.18 3.81 -17.08
C SER A 252 -19.62 3.88 -17.59
N ALA A 253 -20.13 5.08 -17.82
CA ALA A 253 -21.39 5.29 -18.52
C ALA A 253 -21.14 5.23 -20.05
N ILE A 254 -22.02 4.54 -20.79
CA ILE A 254 -22.03 4.60 -22.25
C ILE A 254 -23.05 5.68 -22.61
N ALA A 255 -22.59 6.84 -23.02
CA ALA A 255 -23.48 7.87 -23.56
C ALA A 255 -24.11 7.35 -24.85
N MET A 256 -25.45 7.24 -24.88
CA MET A 256 -26.19 6.65 -26.00
C MET A 256 -26.05 7.41 -27.34
N GLN A 257 -25.56 8.66 -27.35
CA GLN A 257 -25.46 9.48 -28.55
C GLN A 257 -24.09 9.53 -29.24
N ASP A 258 -22.97 9.28 -28.52
CA ASP A 258 -21.63 9.52 -29.10
C ASP A 258 -20.60 8.40 -28.91
N GLN A 259 -20.97 7.21 -28.42
CA GLN A 259 -20.02 6.12 -28.07
C GLN A 259 -18.83 6.56 -27.19
N VAL A 260 -18.93 7.71 -26.53
CA VAL A 260 -17.89 8.21 -25.62
C VAL A 260 -18.09 7.56 -24.25
N LYS A 261 -17.11 6.79 -23.80
CA LYS A 261 -17.06 6.26 -22.43
C LYS A 261 -16.77 7.41 -21.46
N LEU A 262 -17.80 7.96 -20.86
CA LEU A 262 -17.67 8.87 -19.72
C LEU A 262 -17.30 8.06 -18.49
N ARG A 263 -16.19 8.40 -17.85
CA ARG A 263 -15.84 7.88 -16.53
C ARG A 263 -16.53 8.76 -15.48
N GLU A 264 -17.55 8.22 -14.86
CA GLU A 264 -18.20 8.86 -13.72
C GLU A 264 -17.69 8.25 -12.41
N ARG A 265 -17.74 9.02 -11.35
CA ARG A 265 -17.39 8.58 -9.99
C ARG A 265 -18.66 8.61 -9.17
N VAL A 266 -18.99 7.48 -8.55
CA VAL A 266 -20.18 7.32 -7.73
C VAL A 266 -19.78 7.10 -6.28
N ARG A 267 -20.43 7.79 -5.36
CA ARG A 267 -20.35 7.53 -3.93
C ARG A 267 -21.42 6.53 -3.56
N LEU A 268 -21.07 5.59 -2.70
CA LEU A 268 -21.97 4.56 -2.21
C LEU A 268 -22.35 4.86 -0.77
N SER A 269 -23.63 4.68 -0.45
CA SER A 269 -24.08 4.67 0.93
C SER A 269 -24.50 3.24 1.30
N MET A 270 -24.12 2.80 2.50
CA MET A 270 -24.41 1.46 2.97
C MET A 270 -25.23 1.49 4.26
N ASN A 271 -26.09 0.50 4.41
CA ASN A 271 -26.72 0.16 5.68
C ASN A 271 -26.05 -1.07 6.28
N PHE A 272 -26.10 -1.21 7.60
CA PHE A 272 -25.64 -2.42 8.26
C PHE A 272 -26.59 -2.87 9.37
N ALA A 273 -26.57 -4.17 9.64
CA ALA A 273 -27.17 -4.81 10.80
C ALA A 273 -26.16 -5.76 11.43
N ILE A 274 -26.22 -5.94 12.74
CA ILE A 274 -25.28 -6.76 13.51
C ILE A 274 -25.99 -7.80 14.35
N SER A 275 -25.39 -8.98 14.49
CA SER A 275 -25.85 -10.04 15.36
C SER A 275 -24.66 -10.80 15.97
N ASP A 276 -24.85 -11.40 17.13
CA ASP A 276 -23.92 -12.39 17.65
C ASP A 276 -24.12 -13.76 16.98
N LEU A 277 -23.16 -14.66 17.14
CA LEU A 277 -23.21 -16.02 16.60
C LEU A 277 -24.10 -16.99 17.41
N MET A 278 -24.72 -16.53 18.50
CA MET A 278 -25.51 -17.36 19.39
C MET A 278 -27.00 -17.42 19.01
N THR A 279 -27.45 -16.55 18.10
CA THR A 279 -28.86 -16.42 17.70
C THR A 279 -29.23 -17.45 16.64
N CYS A 280 -30.31 -18.20 16.82
CA CYS A 280 -30.86 -19.04 15.77
C CYS A 280 -31.39 -18.18 14.62
N ASP A 281 -31.12 -18.56 13.38
CA ASP A 281 -31.63 -17.91 12.15
C ASP A 281 -31.07 -16.49 11.89
N MET A 282 -29.83 -16.23 12.31
CA MET A 282 -29.12 -14.94 12.28
C MET A 282 -29.19 -14.22 10.93
N LEU A 283 -28.99 -14.96 9.83
CA LEU A 283 -28.88 -14.35 8.49
C LEU A 283 -30.24 -13.86 7.98
N SER A 284 -31.33 -14.54 8.30
CA SER A 284 -32.68 -14.10 7.94
C SER A 284 -33.12 -12.90 8.79
N GLU A 285 -32.77 -12.89 10.06
CA GLU A 285 -33.06 -11.76 10.96
C GLU A 285 -32.30 -10.51 10.55
N LEU A 286 -30.99 -10.62 10.24
CA LEU A 286 -30.17 -9.51 9.72
C LEU A 286 -30.73 -8.97 8.39
N SER A 287 -31.14 -9.86 7.49
CA SER A 287 -31.73 -9.47 6.22
C SER A 287 -33.05 -8.71 6.43
N ARG A 288 -33.90 -9.15 7.38
CA ARG A 288 -35.16 -8.47 7.74
C ARG A 288 -34.91 -7.08 8.32
N GLN A 289 -33.95 -6.94 9.24
CA GLN A 289 -33.61 -5.64 9.85
C GLN A 289 -33.14 -4.64 8.80
N LEU A 290 -32.33 -5.07 7.82
CA LEU A 290 -31.89 -4.21 6.72
C LEU A 290 -33.01 -3.82 5.79
N TYR A 291 -33.94 -4.74 5.49
CA TYR A 291 -35.07 -4.46 4.64
C TYR A 291 -36.02 -3.44 5.29
N GLU A 292 -36.28 -3.56 6.61
CA GLU A 292 -37.11 -2.61 7.36
C GLU A 292 -36.47 -1.22 7.52
N ALA A 293 -35.12 -1.15 7.42
CA ALA A 293 -34.36 0.10 7.49
C ALA A 293 -34.25 0.83 6.14
N GLU A 294 -34.63 0.22 5.02
CA GLU A 294 -34.64 0.91 3.72
C GLU A 294 -35.87 1.85 3.64
N PRO A 295 -35.71 3.18 3.51
CA PRO A 295 -36.81 4.08 3.23
C PRO A 295 -37.35 3.78 1.82
N GLN A 296 -38.67 3.58 1.70
CA GLN A 296 -39.39 3.34 0.46
C GLN A 296 -39.23 4.47 -0.56
#